data_a2c96658d8bd6349d5be28f2f9fc72b6
#
_entry.id   a2c96658d8bd6349d5be28f2f9fc72b6
#
_cell.length_a   1.000
_cell.length_b   1.000
_cell.length_c   1.000
_cell.angle_alpha   90.00
_cell.angle_beta   90.00
_cell.angle_gamma   90.00
#
_symmetry.space_group_name_H-M   'P 1'
#
loop_
_entity.id
_entity.type
_entity.pdbx_description
1 polymer ?
#
loop_
_entity_poly.entity_id
_entity_poly.type
_entity_poly.pdbx_seq_one_letter_code
_entity_poly.pdbx_strand_id
1 'polypeptide(L)'
;MIVPALALAVSGCNFGSSPKAPTGQVVATVGNHEITVRQLQAELSRAISVPPAQQKEQRRAALNFIVERTILADEARKQGIDKDPEFTLLSQRATDTLLVQQLQAKMAAAVPAPTAEEATRFQAANPNLFAERKIFEVDQIRMNVPSDRAVLAKLQPLKTLDEVASLLTQNKIPFQRGTSTIDAIAQTPQLVNAIVTLPPQEVFVFPSGNQVLINQIRNTRVEPFTGDAANKYALNVLKQERTQTAVQRQMAALILKAKGSTQVAKEYLPPAKTPPAPAKAQAKTGG
;
A
#
# COMPACT_ATOMS: atom_id res chain seq x y z
N MET A 1 13.61 72.11 -30.32
CA MET A 1 14.24 71.12 -29.50
C MET A 1 13.16 70.34 -28.80
N ILE A 2 12.85 69.17 -29.32
CA ILE A 2 11.78 68.30 -28.81
C ILE A 2 12.48 67.10 -28.12
N VAL A 3 12.25 66.94 -26.81
CA VAL A 3 12.78 65.81 -26.02
C VAL A 3 11.66 64.79 -25.92
N PRO A 4 11.85 63.51 -26.36
CA PRO A 4 10.88 62.48 -26.13
C PRO A 4 11.06 61.85 -24.74
N ALA A 5 10.00 61.82 -23.96
CA ALA A 5 9.91 61.09 -22.70
C ALA A 5 9.82 59.58 -22.95
N LEU A 6 10.78 58.86 -22.44
CA LEU A 6 10.83 57.37 -22.48
C LEU A 6 10.00 56.81 -21.32
N ALA A 7 8.83 56.27 -21.61
CA ALA A 7 8.00 55.57 -20.62
C ALA A 7 8.54 54.15 -20.39
N LEU A 8 9.09 53.90 -19.22
CA LEU A 8 9.44 52.56 -18.75
C LEU A 8 8.17 51.81 -18.34
N ALA A 9 7.75 50.84 -19.16
CA ALA A 9 6.72 49.89 -18.81
C ALA A 9 7.31 48.84 -17.84
N VAL A 10 6.97 48.94 -16.58
CA VAL A 10 7.27 47.88 -15.57
C VAL A 10 6.29 46.74 -15.79
N SER A 11 6.72 45.69 -16.45
CA SER A 11 5.99 44.41 -16.53
C SER A 11 6.01 43.74 -15.18
N GLY A 12 4.97 43.91 -14.39
CA GLY A 12 4.75 43.18 -13.14
C GLY A 12 4.54 41.71 -13.44
N CYS A 13 5.52 40.90 -13.10
CA CYS A 13 5.35 39.45 -13.03
C CYS A 13 4.32 39.11 -11.95
N ASN A 14 3.14 38.73 -12.36
CA ASN A 14 2.07 38.28 -11.49
C ASN A 14 2.34 36.81 -11.10
N PHE A 15 3.27 36.59 -10.13
CA PHE A 15 3.49 35.32 -9.48
C PHE A 15 2.46 35.20 -8.36
N GLY A 16 1.43 34.39 -8.58
CA GLY A 16 0.48 34.05 -7.52
C GLY A 16 -0.93 33.85 -8.02
N SER A 17 -1.17 32.92 -8.93
CA SER A 17 -2.53 32.40 -9.12
C SER A 17 -2.90 31.54 -7.93
N SER A 18 -3.54 32.14 -6.93
CA SER A 18 -4.26 31.36 -5.90
C SER A 18 -5.17 30.34 -6.58
N PRO A 19 -5.27 29.10 -6.07
CA PRO A 19 -6.16 28.10 -6.64
C PRO A 19 -7.56 28.70 -6.74
N LYS A 20 -8.12 28.74 -7.96
CA LYS A 20 -9.46 29.25 -8.20
C LYS A 20 -10.45 28.50 -7.32
N ALA A 21 -11.27 29.23 -6.54
CA ALA A 21 -12.27 28.65 -5.66
C ALA A 21 -13.16 27.65 -6.44
N PRO A 22 -13.55 26.50 -5.84
CA PRO A 22 -14.41 25.54 -6.50
C PRO A 22 -15.73 26.19 -6.90
N THR A 23 -16.08 26.19 -8.18
CA THR A 23 -17.36 26.72 -8.68
C THR A 23 -18.48 25.73 -8.38
N GLY A 24 -19.63 26.22 -7.93
CA GLY A 24 -20.81 25.38 -7.66
C GLY A 24 -21.84 26.11 -6.77
N GLN A 25 -22.99 25.47 -6.53
CA GLN A 25 -24.02 26.01 -5.64
C GLN A 25 -23.46 26.13 -4.22
N VAL A 26 -23.60 27.29 -3.61
CA VAL A 26 -23.16 27.59 -2.24
C VAL A 26 -24.13 26.97 -1.24
N VAL A 27 -23.62 26.27 -0.23
CA VAL A 27 -24.38 25.64 0.85
C VAL A 27 -24.13 26.30 2.21
N ALA A 28 -23.02 27.04 2.35
CA ALA A 28 -22.72 27.86 3.52
C ALA A 28 -21.68 28.92 3.17
N THR A 29 -21.61 29.99 3.99
CA THR A 29 -20.59 31.02 3.90
C THR A 29 -19.96 31.22 5.27
N VAL A 30 -18.62 31.24 5.31
CA VAL A 30 -17.84 31.49 6.52
C VAL A 30 -16.91 32.67 6.27
N GLY A 31 -17.21 33.85 6.85
CA GLY A 31 -16.51 35.08 6.52
C GLY A 31 -16.60 35.34 5.01
N ASN A 32 -15.45 35.38 4.33
CA ASN A 32 -15.36 35.58 2.88
C ASN A 32 -15.26 34.24 2.09
N HIS A 33 -15.37 33.08 2.76
CA HIS A 33 -15.23 31.78 2.11
C HIS A 33 -16.61 31.17 1.85
N GLU A 34 -16.88 30.84 0.61
CA GLU A 34 -18.04 30.07 0.19
C GLU A 34 -17.75 28.58 0.24
N ILE A 35 -18.63 27.83 0.89
CA ILE A 35 -18.62 26.37 0.91
C ILE A 35 -19.63 25.87 -0.12
N THR A 36 -19.18 25.11 -1.08
CA THR A 36 -20.00 24.63 -2.20
C THR A 36 -20.51 23.21 -2.02
N VAL A 37 -21.59 22.84 -2.73
CA VAL A 37 -22.09 21.46 -2.83
C VAL A 37 -20.96 20.49 -3.21
N ARG A 38 -20.05 20.89 -4.10
CA ARG A 38 -18.93 20.07 -4.55
C ARG A 38 -17.95 19.76 -3.41
N GLN A 39 -17.65 20.74 -2.57
CA GLN A 39 -16.82 20.52 -1.37
C GLN A 39 -17.50 19.59 -0.38
N LEU A 40 -18.81 19.78 -0.16
CA LEU A 40 -19.59 18.89 0.69
C LEU A 40 -19.60 17.44 0.14
N GLN A 41 -19.78 17.26 -1.17
CA GLN A 41 -19.72 15.94 -1.80
C GLN A 41 -18.33 15.31 -1.68
N ALA A 42 -17.26 16.07 -1.82
CA ALA A 42 -15.88 15.58 -1.65
C ALA A 42 -15.62 15.13 -0.21
N GLU A 43 -16.18 15.79 0.79
CA GLU A 43 -16.11 15.37 2.19
C GLU A 43 -16.89 14.06 2.42
N LEU A 44 -18.11 13.98 1.88
CA LEU A 44 -18.96 12.80 1.99
C LEU A 44 -18.40 11.57 1.27
N SER A 45 -17.65 11.74 0.18
CA SER A 45 -17.04 10.62 -0.55
C SER A 45 -15.98 9.87 0.26
N ARG A 46 -15.47 10.47 1.34
CA ARG A 46 -14.52 9.85 2.27
C ARG A 46 -15.21 9.20 3.48
N ALA A 47 -16.50 9.47 3.67
CA ALA A 47 -17.27 8.95 4.78
C ALA A 47 -17.80 7.53 4.48
N ILE A 48 -18.06 6.77 5.53
CA ILE A 48 -18.71 5.45 5.42
C ILE A 48 -20.13 5.66 4.92
N SER A 49 -20.57 4.81 3.98
CA SER A 49 -21.94 4.82 3.48
C SER A 49 -22.93 4.50 4.61
N VAL A 50 -23.96 5.31 4.75
CA VAL A 50 -25.02 5.14 5.76
C VAL A 50 -26.36 4.87 5.09
N PRO A 51 -27.32 4.26 5.83
CA PRO A 51 -28.69 4.07 5.34
C PRO A 51 -29.35 5.40 4.95
N PRO A 52 -30.30 5.40 4.00
CA PRO A 52 -30.97 6.62 3.51
C PRO A 52 -31.54 7.52 4.61
N ALA A 53 -32.07 6.94 5.68
CA ALA A 53 -32.62 7.68 6.82
C ALA A 53 -31.56 8.54 7.55
N GLN A 54 -30.30 8.16 7.50
CA GLN A 54 -29.19 8.85 8.18
C GLN A 54 -28.41 9.81 7.25
N GLN A 55 -28.66 9.79 5.95
CA GLN A 55 -27.93 10.60 4.97
C GLN A 55 -28.05 12.11 5.22
N LYS A 56 -29.21 12.56 5.68
CA LYS A 56 -29.43 13.99 5.99
C LYS A 56 -28.55 14.46 7.15
N GLU A 57 -28.47 13.64 8.20
CA GLU A 57 -27.65 13.94 9.37
C GLU A 57 -26.16 13.85 9.03
N GLN A 58 -25.75 12.87 8.23
CA GLN A 58 -24.39 12.76 7.72
C GLN A 58 -23.96 13.99 6.90
N ARG A 59 -24.84 14.50 6.03
CA ARG A 59 -24.57 15.73 5.25
C ARG A 59 -24.42 16.94 6.17
N ARG A 60 -25.27 17.05 7.20
CA ARG A 60 -25.19 18.13 8.17
C ARG A 60 -23.90 18.08 8.98
N ALA A 61 -23.52 16.90 9.46
CA ALA A 61 -22.28 16.69 10.19
C ALA A 61 -21.05 17.03 9.32
N ALA A 62 -21.04 16.57 8.06
CA ALA A 62 -19.98 16.91 7.11
C ALA A 62 -19.88 18.41 6.83
N LEU A 63 -21.02 19.11 6.68
CA LEU A 63 -21.04 20.55 6.50
C LEU A 63 -20.47 21.28 7.72
N ASN A 64 -20.90 20.90 8.92
CA ASN A 64 -20.39 21.46 10.17
C ASN A 64 -18.88 21.28 10.28
N PHE A 65 -18.36 20.09 9.96
CA PHE A 65 -16.92 19.83 9.96
C PHE A 65 -16.15 20.73 8.98
N ILE A 66 -16.70 20.99 7.76
CA ILE A 66 -16.09 21.91 6.82
C ILE A 66 -16.09 23.34 7.38
N VAL A 67 -17.21 23.78 7.97
CA VAL A 67 -17.35 25.12 8.58
C VAL A 67 -16.31 25.30 9.69
N GLU A 68 -16.26 24.40 10.65
CA GLU A 68 -15.31 24.45 11.77
C GLU A 68 -13.85 24.49 11.28
N ARG A 69 -13.51 23.60 10.33
CA ARG A 69 -12.17 23.56 9.73
C ARG A 69 -11.82 24.89 9.03
N THR A 70 -12.79 25.51 8.36
CA THR A 70 -12.58 26.80 7.68
C THR A 70 -12.33 27.90 8.69
N ILE A 71 -13.13 27.98 9.76
CA ILE A 71 -12.96 28.98 10.83
C ILE A 71 -11.58 28.86 11.49
N LEU A 72 -11.18 27.64 11.87
CA LEU A 72 -9.89 27.38 12.53
C LEU A 72 -8.71 27.65 11.59
N ALA A 73 -8.85 27.32 10.31
CA ALA A 73 -7.81 27.61 9.31
C ALA A 73 -7.64 29.11 9.07
N ASP A 74 -8.74 29.89 9.10
CA ASP A 74 -8.66 31.34 8.98
C ASP A 74 -8.01 31.98 10.21
N GLU A 75 -8.28 31.47 11.39
CA GLU A 75 -7.62 31.93 12.61
C GLU A 75 -6.12 31.62 12.58
N ALA A 76 -5.73 30.40 12.13
CA ALA A 76 -4.33 30.04 11.96
C ALA A 76 -3.59 30.98 10.96
N ARG A 77 -4.25 31.37 9.86
CA ARG A 77 -3.71 32.36 8.91
C ARG A 77 -3.54 33.74 9.55
N LYS A 78 -4.50 34.21 10.36
CA LYS A 78 -4.39 35.49 11.06
C LYS A 78 -3.21 35.47 12.03
N GLN A 79 -2.91 34.33 12.65
CA GLN A 79 -1.74 34.14 13.51
C GLN A 79 -0.43 33.96 12.73
N GLY A 80 -0.48 33.91 11.39
CA GLY A 80 0.70 33.82 10.53
C GLY A 80 1.31 32.41 10.43
N ILE A 81 0.61 31.37 10.88
CA ILE A 81 1.09 29.98 10.83
C ILE A 81 1.38 29.54 9.40
N ASP A 82 0.58 30.02 8.44
CA ASP A 82 0.78 29.73 7.01
C ASP A 82 2.05 30.35 6.41
N LYS A 83 2.68 31.29 7.12
CA LYS A 83 3.95 31.94 6.72
C LYS A 83 5.18 31.30 7.36
N ASP A 84 4.98 30.38 8.27
CA ASP A 84 6.08 29.65 8.92
C ASP A 84 6.84 28.81 7.88
N PRO A 85 8.19 28.89 7.84
CA PRO A 85 9.00 28.08 6.95
C PRO A 85 8.75 26.56 7.09
N GLU A 86 8.52 26.07 8.31
CA GLU A 86 8.21 24.65 8.56
C GLU A 86 6.84 24.29 7.96
N PHE A 87 5.82 25.14 8.13
CA PHE A 87 4.52 24.94 7.50
C PHE A 87 4.64 24.88 5.97
N THR A 88 5.47 25.72 5.37
CA THR A 88 5.71 25.73 3.92
C THR A 88 6.26 24.38 3.46
N LEU A 89 7.27 23.82 4.15
CA LEU A 89 7.85 22.52 3.84
C LEU A 89 6.83 21.38 4.00
N LEU A 90 6.05 21.38 5.08
CA LEU A 90 4.99 20.40 5.32
C LEU A 90 3.90 20.46 4.27
N SER A 91 3.47 21.68 3.89
CA SER A 91 2.46 21.91 2.86
C SER A 91 2.94 21.42 1.48
N GLN A 92 4.19 21.71 1.10
CA GLN A 92 4.79 21.19 -0.12
C GLN A 92 4.80 19.67 -0.12
N ARG A 93 5.31 19.04 0.95
CA ARG A 93 5.32 17.58 1.08
C ARG A 93 3.92 16.96 0.97
N ALA A 94 2.91 17.58 1.62
CA ALA A 94 1.53 17.13 1.54
C ALA A 94 0.98 17.21 0.11
N THR A 95 1.26 18.31 -0.58
CA THR A 95 0.88 18.53 -1.98
C THR A 95 1.53 17.50 -2.90
N ASP A 96 2.84 17.30 -2.79
CA ASP A 96 3.59 16.31 -3.59
C ASP A 96 3.05 14.89 -3.35
N THR A 97 2.78 14.54 -2.10
CA THR A 97 2.20 13.23 -1.75
C THR A 97 0.83 13.06 -2.42
N LEU A 98 -0.02 14.07 -2.38
CA LEU A 98 -1.33 14.05 -3.03
C LEU A 98 -1.21 13.93 -4.55
N LEU A 99 -0.27 14.65 -5.17
CA LEU A 99 -0.01 14.55 -6.61
C LEU A 99 0.44 13.14 -7.01
N VAL A 100 1.33 12.52 -6.24
CA VAL A 100 1.76 11.13 -6.47
C VAL A 100 0.58 10.16 -6.36
N GLN A 101 -0.27 10.30 -5.35
CA GLN A 101 -1.47 9.47 -5.19
C GLN A 101 -2.43 9.63 -6.38
N GLN A 102 -2.68 10.87 -6.83
CA GLN A 102 -3.54 11.14 -7.99
C GLN A 102 -2.95 10.59 -9.28
N LEU A 103 -1.63 10.67 -9.46
CA LEU A 103 -0.94 10.08 -10.60
C LEU A 103 -1.11 8.56 -10.60
N GLN A 104 -0.90 7.90 -9.48
CA GLN A 104 -1.11 6.45 -9.33
C GLN A 104 -2.56 6.04 -9.63
N ALA A 105 -3.54 6.79 -9.11
CA ALA A 105 -4.96 6.55 -9.39
C ALA A 105 -5.28 6.68 -10.88
N LYS A 106 -4.72 7.71 -11.56
CA LYS A 106 -4.87 7.90 -13.00
C LYS A 106 -4.25 6.75 -13.81
N MET A 107 -3.05 6.30 -13.43
CA MET A 107 -2.40 5.14 -14.05
C MET A 107 -3.24 3.88 -13.85
N ALA A 108 -3.75 3.64 -12.63
CA ALA A 108 -4.60 2.50 -12.31
C ALA A 108 -5.90 2.48 -13.13
N ALA A 109 -6.54 3.64 -13.29
CA ALA A 109 -7.77 3.77 -14.08
C ALA A 109 -7.57 3.51 -15.58
N ALA A 110 -6.35 3.69 -16.10
CA ALA A 110 -6.02 3.43 -17.49
C ALA A 110 -5.72 1.94 -17.79
N VAL A 111 -5.64 1.08 -16.76
CA VAL A 111 -5.36 -0.35 -16.94
C VAL A 111 -6.61 -1.09 -17.43
N PRO A 112 -6.54 -1.82 -18.55
CA PRO A 112 -7.68 -2.56 -19.07
C PRO A 112 -8.17 -3.63 -18.08
N ALA A 113 -9.49 -3.76 -17.95
CA ALA A 113 -10.08 -4.81 -17.13
C ALA A 113 -9.75 -6.21 -17.71
N PRO A 114 -9.60 -7.24 -16.86
CA PRO A 114 -9.45 -8.60 -17.34
C PRO A 114 -10.75 -9.10 -17.99
N THR A 115 -10.61 -10.05 -18.92
CA THR A 115 -11.75 -10.68 -19.61
C THR A 115 -12.24 -11.93 -18.90
N ALA A 116 -13.42 -12.42 -19.26
CA ALA A 116 -13.99 -13.67 -18.74
C ALA A 116 -13.10 -14.88 -19.07
N GLU A 117 -12.53 -14.90 -20.30
CA GLU A 117 -11.61 -15.97 -20.72
C GLU A 117 -10.31 -15.98 -19.91
N GLU A 118 -9.81 -14.80 -19.52
CA GLU A 118 -8.66 -14.69 -18.63
C GLU A 118 -8.99 -15.24 -17.22
N ALA A 119 -10.18 -14.94 -16.71
CA ALA A 119 -10.64 -15.48 -15.44
C ALA A 119 -10.76 -17.01 -15.49
N THR A 120 -11.30 -17.57 -16.57
CA THR A 120 -11.41 -19.02 -16.77
C THR A 120 -10.01 -19.67 -16.81
N ARG A 121 -9.06 -19.09 -17.56
CA ARG A 121 -7.68 -19.57 -17.59
C ARG A 121 -7.00 -19.48 -16.22
N PHE A 122 -7.25 -18.40 -15.50
CA PHE A 122 -6.70 -18.24 -14.15
C PHE A 122 -7.21 -19.31 -13.18
N GLN A 123 -8.52 -19.61 -13.22
CA GLN A 123 -9.11 -20.69 -12.41
C GLN A 123 -8.53 -22.06 -12.80
N ALA A 124 -8.41 -22.36 -14.08
CA ALA A 124 -7.82 -23.61 -14.55
C ALA A 124 -6.36 -23.78 -14.16
N ALA A 125 -5.59 -22.69 -14.13
CA ALA A 125 -4.19 -22.68 -13.69
C ALA A 125 -4.03 -22.76 -12.15
N ASN A 126 -5.11 -22.58 -11.39
CA ASN A 126 -5.06 -22.56 -9.92
C ASN A 126 -6.15 -23.48 -9.30
N PRO A 127 -6.16 -24.77 -9.62
CA PRO A 127 -7.23 -25.66 -9.18
C PRO A 127 -7.35 -25.72 -7.66
N ASN A 128 -6.26 -25.60 -6.93
CA ASN A 128 -6.22 -25.62 -5.45
C ASN A 128 -6.93 -24.41 -4.79
N LEU A 129 -7.19 -23.33 -5.55
CA LEU A 129 -7.97 -22.19 -5.10
C LEU A 129 -9.43 -22.29 -5.52
N PHE A 130 -9.74 -23.08 -6.56
CA PHE A 130 -11.05 -23.11 -7.22
C PHE A 130 -11.67 -24.51 -7.20
N ALA A 131 -11.54 -25.27 -8.26
CA ALA A 131 -12.21 -26.58 -8.42
C ALA A 131 -11.80 -27.59 -7.33
N GLU A 132 -10.58 -27.50 -6.86
CA GLU A 132 -10.02 -28.32 -5.77
C GLU A 132 -9.62 -27.46 -4.57
N ARG A 133 -10.38 -26.40 -4.28
CA ARG A 133 -10.03 -25.46 -3.19
C ARG A 133 -9.69 -26.22 -1.92
N LYS A 134 -8.48 -25.98 -1.43
CA LYS A 134 -7.96 -26.61 -0.23
C LYS A 134 -8.33 -25.80 1.01
N ILE A 135 -8.83 -26.47 2.02
CA ILE A 135 -9.01 -25.95 3.37
C ILE A 135 -8.06 -26.72 4.25
N PHE A 136 -7.04 -26.07 4.78
CA PHE A 136 -6.05 -26.66 5.65
C PHE A 136 -6.44 -26.45 7.10
N GLU A 137 -6.63 -27.54 7.84
CA GLU A 137 -6.74 -27.50 9.30
C GLU A 137 -5.33 -27.66 9.85
N VAL A 138 -4.88 -26.68 10.62
CA VAL A 138 -3.50 -26.62 11.08
C VAL A 138 -3.42 -26.56 12.60
N ASP A 139 -2.42 -27.23 13.16
CA ASP A 139 -1.90 -26.90 14.46
C ASP A 139 -0.95 -25.71 14.30
N GLN A 140 -1.03 -24.73 15.17
CA GLN A 140 -0.39 -23.43 14.99
C GLN A 140 0.33 -22.97 16.27
N ILE A 141 1.55 -22.50 16.11
CA ILE A 141 2.22 -21.66 17.09
C ILE A 141 2.16 -20.21 16.59
N ARG A 142 1.73 -19.32 17.47
CA ARG A 142 1.65 -17.87 17.22
C ARG A 142 2.58 -17.15 18.18
N MET A 143 3.47 -16.31 17.65
CA MET A 143 4.35 -15.47 18.45
C MET A 143 4.45 -14.06 17.85
N ASN A 144 4.81 -13.06 18.65
CA ASN A 144 5.19 -11.76 18.12
C ASN A 144 6.55 -11.86 17.42
N VAL A 145 6.79 -10.99 16.44
CA VAL A 145 8.12 -10.89 15.81
C VAL A 145 9.14 -10.59 16.89
N PRO A 146 10.14 -11.46 17.11
CA PRO A 146 11.12 -11.28 18.16
C PRO A 146 12.04 -10.09 17.85
N SER A 147 12.51 -9.40 18.89
CA SER A 147 13.47 -8.30 18.78
C SER A 147 14.79 -8.79 18.14
N ASP A 148 15.26 -9.97 18.54
CA ASP A 148 16.37 -10.66 17.89
C ASP A 148 15.86 -11.50 16.70
N ARG A 149 16.03 -10.97 15.50
CA ARG A 149 15.64 -11.64 14.26
C ARG A 149 16.46 -12.88 13.92
N ALA A 150 17.62 -13.07 14.56
CA ALA A 150 18.43 -14.28 14.36
C ALA A 150 17.70 -15.54 14.79
N VAL A 151 16.73 -15.45 15.70
CA VAL A 151 15.86 -16.57 16.09
C VAL A 151 15.03 -17.08 14.94
N LEU A 152 14.57 -16.19 14.03
CA LEU A 152 13.77 -16.60 12.86
C LEU A 152 14.58 -17.53 11.93
N ALA A 153 15.87 -17.31 11.78
CA ALA A 153 16.74 -18.19 11.00
C ALA A 153 16.88 -19.59 11.64
N LYS A 154 16.82 -19.66 12.98
CA LYS A 154 16.88 -20.95 13.70
C LYS A 154 15.59 -21.77 13.56
N LEU A 155 14.47 -21.16 13.14
CA LEU A 155 13.23 -21.89 12.86
C LEU A 155 13.27 -22.68 11.55
N GLN A 156 14.06 -22.26 10.56
CA GLN A 156 14.09 -22.86 9.23
C GLN A 156 14.44 -24.37 9.21
N PRO A 157 15.40 -24.87 10.00
CA PRO A 157 15.73 -26.30 9.99
C PRO A 157 14.76 -27.19 10.77
N LEU A 158 13.84 -26.59 11.55
CA LEU A 158 12.93 -27.34 12.42
C LEU A 158 11.78 -27.96 11.62
N LYS A 159 11.43 -29.20 11.96
CA LYS A 159 10.46 -30.00 11.23
C LYS A 159 9.12 -30.16 11.95
N THR A 160 9.11 -29.93 13.27
CA THR A 160 7.92 -30.15 14.11
C THR A 160 7.59 -28.92 14.96
N LEU A 161 6.31 -28.76 15.34
CA LEU A 161 5.91 -27.72 16.28
C LEU A 161 6.50 -27.91 17.69
N ASP A 162 6.85 -29.13 18.08
CA ASP A 162 7.48 -29.40 19.38
C ASP A 162 8.92 -28.91 19.41
N GLU A 163 9.68 -29.12 18.33
CA GLU A 163 11.01 -28.50 18.18
C GLU A 163 10.96 -26.99 18.21
N VAL A 164 9.97 -26.40 17.50
CA VAL A 164 9.72 -24.94 17.53
C VAL A 164 9.42 -24.46 18.94
N ALA A 165 8.49 -25.13 19.65
CA ALA A 165 8.13 -24.76 21.02
C ALA A 165 9.33 -24.84 21.97
N SER A 166 10.16 -25.89 21.84
CA SER A 166 11.38 -26.08 22.61
C SER A 166 12.38 -24.94 22.37
N LEU A 167 12.62 -24.59 21.09
CA LEU A 167 13.48 -23.47 20.72
C LEU A 167 12.98 -22.14 21.32
N LEU A 168 11.69 -21.86 21.21
CA LEU A 168 11.10 -20.61 21.73
C LEU A 168 11.19 -20.54 23.24
N THR A 169 10.95 -21.67 23.95
CA THR A 169 11.09 -21.75 25.41
C THR A 169 12.53 -21.49 25.86
N GLN A 170 13.52 -22.11 25.21
CA GLN A 170 14.94 -21.89 25.49
C GLN A 170 15.37 -20.44 25.31
N ASN A 171 14.80 -19.76 24.31
CA ASN A 171 15.09 -18.35 24.05
C ASN A 171 14.15 -17.39 24.81
N LYS A 172 13.31 -17.88 25.74
CA LYS A 172 12.36 -17.12 26.56
C LYS A 172 11.40 -16.24 25.71
N ILE A 173 11.01 -16.73 24.55
CA ILE A 173 10.07 -16.04 23.63
C ILE A 173 8.66 -16.52 23.94
N PRO A 174 7.74 -15.60 24.32
CA PRO A 174 6.34 -15.94 24.56
C PRO A 174 5.67 -16.42 23.26
N PHE A 175 4.91 -17.50 23.34
CA PHE A 175 4.11 -18.00 22.23
C PHE A 175 2.81 -18.61 22.71
N GLN A 176 1.86 -18.78 21.80
CA GLN A 176 0.59 -19.48 22.03
C GLN A 176 0.47 -20.64 21.06
N ARG A 177 0.02 -21.79 21.55
CA ARG A 177 -0.37 -22.94 20.72
C ARG A 177 -1.88 -22.98 20.56
N GLY A 178 -2.34 -23.38 19.39
CA GLY A 178 -3.75 -23.54 19.10
C GLY A 178 -3.95 -24.22 17.75
N THR A 179 -5.19 -24.26 17.32
CA THR A 179 -5.58 -24.72 15.99
C THR A 179 -6.10 -23.57 15.17
N SER A 180 -5.99 -23.66 13.86
CA SER A 180 -6.52 -22.66 12.93
C SER A 180 -6.96 -23.33 11.62
N THR A 181 -7.67 -22.59 10.81
CA THR A 181 -8.05 -23.02 9.46
C THR A 181 -7.49 -22.01 8.46
N ILE A 182 -6.81 -22.51 7.44
CA ILE A 182 -6.28 -21.71 6.33
C ILE A 182 -7.09 -22.07 5.09
N ASP A 183 -7.86 -21.12 4.60
CA ASP A 183 -8.59 -21.25 3.33
C ASP A 183 -7.69 -20.80 2.18
N ALA A 184 -7.47 -21.69 1.21
CA ALA A 184 -6.64 -21.41 0.04
C ALA A 184 -7.09 -20.15 -0.72
N ILE A 185 -8.40 -19.87 -0.80
CA ILE A 185 -8.91 -18.69 -1.51
C ILE A 185 -8.47 -17.36 -0.88
N ALA A 186 -8.16 -17.36 0.40
CA ALA A 186 -7.69 -16.19 1.13
C ALA A 186 -6.16 -15.98 1.02
N GLN A 187 -5.47 -16.86 0.31
CA GLN A 187 -4.02 -16.85 0.18
C GLN A 187 -3.60 -16.57 -1.27
N THR A 188 -2.33 -16.21 -1.46
CA THR A 188 -1.78 -16.10 -2.81
C THR A 188 -1.59 -17.48 -3.45
N PRO A 189 -1.74 -17.60 -4.79
CA PRO A 189 -1.51 -18.87 -5.48
C PRO A 189 -0.14 -19.50 -5.16
N GLN A 190 0.89 -18.66 -5.07
CA GLN A 190 2.26 -19.09 -4.77
C GLN A 190 2.37 -19.73 -3.39
N LEU A 191 1.72 -19.12 -2.38
CA LEU A 191 1.72 -19.67 -1.01
C LEU A 191 0.95 -20.99 -0.96
N VAL A 192 -0.21 -21.08 -1.59
CA VAL A 192 -1.01 -22.32 -1.65
C VAL A 192 -0.22 -23.45 -2.30
N ASN A 193 0.42 -23.17 -3.44
CA ASN A 193 1.26 -24.16 -4.13
C ASN A 193 2.45 -24.58 -3.28
N ALA A 194 3.09 -23.66 -2.56
CA ALA A 194 4.17 -24.02 -1.62
C ALA A 194 3.66 -24.93 -0.49
N ILE A 195 2.50 -24.63 0.09
CA ILE A 195 1.90 -25.44 1.17
C ILE A 195 1.54 -26.84 0.66
N VAL A 196 0.92 -26.94 -0.53
CA VAL A 196 0.48 -28.24 -1.10
C VAL A 196 1.66 -29.15 -1.44
N THR A 197 2.84 -28.58 -1.72
CA THR A 197 4.05 -29.35 -2.06
C THR A 197 4.91 -29.73 -0.84
N LEU A 198 4.54 -29.27 0.36
CA LEU A 198 5.27 -29.65 1.58
C LEU A 198 5.14 -31.15 1.88
N PRO A 199 6.21 -31.76 2.39
CA PRO A 199 6.13 -33.10 2.95
C PRO A 199 5.07 -33.21 4.06
N PRO A 200 4.44 -34.38 4.25
CA PRO A 200 3.49 -34.55 5.34
C PRO A 200 4.10 -34.17 6.69
N GLN A 201 3.32 -33.45 7.51
CA GLN A 201 3.70 -33.01 8.85
C GLN A 201 4.87 -31.99 8.92
N GLU A 202 5.37 -31.49 7.79
CA GLU A 202 6.38 -30.44 7.82
C GLU A 202 5.77 -29.10 8.26
N VAL A 203 6.53 -28.34 9.07
CA VAL A 203 6.10 -27.01 9.49
C VAL A 203 6.39 -25.95 8.43
N PHE A 204 5.53 -24.96 8.32
CA PHE A 204 5.74 -23.81 7.47
C PHE A 204 5.43 -22.52 8.24
N VAL A 205 6.12 -21.47 7.85
CA VAL A 205 6.10 -20.19 8.56
C VAL A 205 5.71 -19.07 7.62
N PHE A 206 4.79 -18.21 8.05
CA PHE A 206 4.53 -16.94 7.36
C PHE A 206 4.23 -15.82 8.35
N PRO A 207 4.60 -14.57 7.98
CA PRO A 207 4.31 -13.39 8.78
C PRO A 207 2.83 -13.01 8.67
N SER A 208 2.25 -12.50 9.77
CA SER A 208 0.91 -11.95 9.82
C SER A 208 0.91 -10.67 10.65
N GLY A 209 1.05 -9.52 10.00
CA GLY A 209 1.23 -8.23 10.69
C GLY A 209 2.49 -8.21 11.55
N ASN A 210 2.34 -8.00 12.86
CA ASN A 210 3.44 -8.02 13.84
C ASN A 210 3.64 -9.42 14.48
N GLN A 211 3.07 -10.46 13.88
CA GLN A 211 3.16 -11.83 14.37
C GLN A 211 3.82 -12.75 13.36
N VAL A 212 4.38 -13.85 13.85
CA VAL A 212 4.86 -14.97 13.07
C VAL A 212 3.97 -16.16 13.40
N LEU A 213 3.41 -16.77 12.36
CA LEU A 213 2.57 -17.95 12.44
C LEU A 213 3.37 -19.15 11.95
N ILE A 214 3.55 -20.14 12.80
CA ILE A 214 4.21 -21.40 12.48
C ILE A 214 3.13 -22.49 12.49
N ASN A 215 2.95 -23.16 11.38
CA ASN A 215 1.83 -24.05 11.14
C ASN A 215 2.31 -25.44 10.76
N GLN A 216 1.56 -26.46 11.17
CA GLN A 216 1.70 -27.85 10.73
C GLN A 216 0.33 -28.34 10.28
N ILE A 217 0.23 -28.88 9.07
CA ILE A 217 -1.04 -29.39 8.55
C ILE A 217 -1.43 -30.65 9.33
N ARG A 218 -2.61 -30.62 9.94
CA ARG A 218 -3.24 -31.76 10.58
C ARG A 218 -4.17 -32.50 9.62
N ASN A 219 -4.95 -31.75 8.84
CA ASN A 219 -5.91 -32.29 7.87
C ASN A 219 -6.06 -31.32 6.69
N THR A 220 -6.42 -31.86 5.54
CA THR A 220 -6.75 -31.08 4.34
C THR A 220 -8.06 -31.61 3.76
N ARG A 221 -9.02 -30.72 3.57
CA ARG A 221 -10.27 -31.04 2.88
C ARG A 221 -10.41 -30.22 1.61
N VAL A 222 -11.20 -30.74 0.68
CA VAL A 222 -11.47 -30.08 -0.60
C VAL A 222 -12.89 -29.53 -0.55
N GLU A 223 -13.04 -28.21 -0.77
CA GLU A 223 -14.30 -27.53 -0.89
C GLU A 223 -14.33 -26.72 -2.18
N PRO A 224 -14.90 -27.24 -3.28
CA PRO A 224 -14.89 -26.56 -4.56
C PRO A 224 -15.49 -25.15 -4.49
N PHE A 225 -14.82 -24.18 -5.12
CA PHE A 225 -15.28 -22.83 -5.30
C PHE A 225 -15.44 -22.56 -6.81
N THR A 226 -16.66 -22.59 -7.27
CA THR A 226 -17.01 -22.58 -8.72
C THR A 226 -18.14 -21.61 -9.02
N GLY A 227 -18.52 -21.49 -10.31
CA GLY A 227 -19.63 -20.66 -10.76
C GLY A 227 -19.33 -19.15 -10.74
N ASP A 228 -20.39 -18.35 -10.70
CA ASP A 228 -20.29 -16.87 -10.82
C ASP A 228 -19.45 -16.21 -9.72
N ALA A 229 -19.51 -16.76 -8.50
CA ALA A 229 -18.72 -16.23 -7.38
C ALA A 229 -17.22 -16.42 -7.64
N ALA A 230 -16.81 -17.58 -8.12
CA ALA A 230 -15.44 -17.87 -8.49
C ALA A 230 -14.96 -17.01 -9.69
N ASN A 231 -15.80 -16.80 -10.68
CA ASN A 231 -15.52 -15.92 -11.82
C ASN A 231 -15.29 -14.48 -11.36
N LYS A 232 -16.18 -13.93 -10.53
CA LYS A 232 -16.05 -12.58 -9.97
C LYS A 232 -14.76 -12.43 -9.14
N TYR A 233 -14.47 -13.44 -8.33
CA TYR A 233 -13.24 -13.46 -7.53
C TYR A 233 -11.99 -13.45 -8.44
N ALA A 234 -11.93 -14.34 -9.43
CA ALA A 234 -10.82 -14.42 -10.38
C ALA A 234 -10.60 -13.10 -11.13
N LEU A 235 -11.69 -12.46 -11.61
CA LEU A 235 -11.62 -11.14 -12.25
C LEU A 235 -11.06 -10.07 -11.30
N ASN A 236 -11.48 -10.07 -10.04
CA ASN A 236 -10.98 -9.11 -9.06
C ASN A 236 -9.49 -9.29 -8.76
N VAL A 237 -9.03 -10.54 -8.57
CA VAL A 237 -7.61 -10.85 -8.33
C VAL A 237 -6.77 -10.42 -9.54
N LEU A 238 -7.15 -10.83 -10.75
CA LEU A 238 -6.46 -10.47 -11.98
C LEU A 238 -6.41 -8.95 -12.18
N LYS A 239 -7.52 -8.24 -11.91
CA LYS A 239 -7.57 -6.78 -11.98
C LYS A 239 -6.60 -6.14 -11.02
N GLN A 240 -6.58 -6.60 -9.78
CA GLN A 240 -5.68 -6.07 -8.74
C GLN A 240 -4.21 -6.29 -9.11
N GLU A 241 -3.83 -7.51 -9.46
CA GLU A 241 -2.45 -7.86 -9.85
C GLU A 241 -1.98 -7.09 -11.09
N ARG A 242 -2.82 -7.04 -12.13
CA ARG A 242 -2.55 -6.29 -13.37
C ARG A 242 -2.35 -4.81 -13.09
N THR A 243 -3.25 -4.22 -12.31
CA THR A 243 -3.19 -2.80 -11.94
C THR A 243 -1.94 -2.51 -11.13
N GLN A 244 -1.66 -3.28 -10.10
CA GLN A 244 -0.48 -3.11 -9.26
C GLN A 244 0.81 -3.20 -10.08
N THR A 245 0.94 -4.24 -10.91
CA THR A 245 2.11 -4.45 -11.76
C THR A 245 2.28 -3.32 -12.78
N ALA A 246 1.20 -2.88 -13.43
CA ALA A 246 1.24 -1.81 -14.42
C ALA A 246 1.65 -0.47 -13.78
N VAL A 247 1.05 -0.11 -12.64
CA VAL A 247 1.40 1.12 -11.91
C VAL A 247 2.84 1.08 -11.45
N GLN A 248 3.29 -0.02 -10.84
CA GLN A 248 4.70 -0.16 -10.41
C GLN A 248 5.69 0.00 -11.57
N ARG A 249 5.42 -0.63 -12.72
CA ARG A 249 6.27 -0.51 -13.92
C ARG A 249 6.32 0.91 -14.45
N GLN A 250 5.16 1.59 -14.54
CA GLN A 250 5.08 2.97 -15.03
C GLN A 250 5.81 3.94 -14.09
N MET A 251 5.61 3.80 -12.77
CA MET A 251 6.32 4.60 -11.77
C MET A 251 7.83 4.38 -11.83
N ALA A 252 8.27 3.12 -11.90
CA ALA A 252 9.69 2.78 -12.02
C ALA A 252 10.31 3.38 -13.31
N ALA A 253 9.61 3.34 -14.43
CA ALA A 253 10.05 3.93 -15.70
C ALA A 253 10.21 5.45 -15.60
N LEU A 254 9.26 6.16 -14.94
CA LEU A 254 9.36 7.60 -14.71
C LEU A 254 10.57 7.96 -13.84
N ILE A 255 10.76 7.23 -12.74
CA ILE A 255 11.90 7.44 -11.84
C ILE A 255 13.22 7.17 -12.57
N LEU A 256 13.30 6.09 -13.35
CA LEU A 256 14.51 5.75 -14.11
C LEU A 256 14.84 6.84 -15.13
N LYS A 257 13.85 7.35 -15.86
CA LYS A 257 14.01 8.44 -16.82
C LYS A 257 14.56 9.71 -16.15
N ALA A 258 14.09 10.02 -14.94
CA ALA A 258 14.51 11.21 -14.20
C ALA A 258 15.89 11.06 -13.55
N LYS A 259 16.40 9.84 -13.32
CA LYS A 259 17.71 9.59 -12.68
C LYS A 259 18.86 10.24 -13.42
N GLY A 260 18.83 10.32 -14.75
CA GLY A 260 19.88 10.95 -15.56
C GLY A 260 20.04 12.46 -15.33
N SER A 261 18.97 13.13 -14.81
CA SER A 261 18.98 14.56 -14.47
C SER A 261 19.03 14.82 -12.96
N THR A 262 19.09 13.76 -12.14
CA THR A 262 19.12 13.89 -10.69
C THR A 262 20.55 14.03 -10.18
N GLN A 263 20.81 15.09 -9.42
CA GLN A 263 22.08 15.30 -8.72
C GLN A 263 21.85 15.09 -7.22
N VAL A 264 22.68 14.26 -6.61
CA VAL A 264 22.65 13.98 -5.19
C VAL A 264 23.99 14.40 -4.59
N ALA A 265 23.97 15.12 -3.47
CA ALA A 265 25.20 15.50 -2.77
C ALA A 265 25.95 14.24 -2.30
N LYS A 266 27.29 14.31 -2.33
CA LYS A 266 28.15 13.12 -2.13
C LYS A 266 27.91 12.39 -0.82
N GLU A 267 27.57 13.13 0.24
CA GLU A 267 27.30 12.57 1.57
C GLU A 267 26.06 11.67 1.64
N TYR A 268 25.14 11.82 0.69
CA TYR A 268 23.90 11.02 0.61
C TYR A 268 23.94 9.92 -0.44
N LEU A 269 25.08 9.75 -1.12
CA LEU A 269 25.24 8.63 -2.05
C LEU A 269 25.42 7.32 -1.28
N PRO A 270 24.83 6.20 -1.76
CA PRO A 270 25.08 4.90 -1.16
C PRO A 270 26.58 4.57 -1.23
N PRO A 271 27.13 3.86 -0.23
CA PRO A 271 28.53 3.45 -0.26
C PRO A 271 28.81 2.68 -1.55
N ALA A 272 29.97 2.95 -2.17
CA ALA A 272 30.41 2.26 -3.37
C ALA A 272 30.38 0.75 -3.10
N LYS A 273 29.72 -0.02 -3.99
CA LYS A 273 29.75 -1.48 -3.89
C LYS A 273 31.20 -1.91 -3.99
N THR A 274 31.78 -2.40 -2.89
CA THR A 274 33.10 -3.03 -2.89
C THR A 274 33.04 -4.21 -3.87
N PRO A 275 33.91 -4.30 -4.87
CA PRO A 275 33.95 -5.45 -5.75
C PRO A 275 34.16 -6.72 -4.91
N PRO A 276 33.52 -7.85 -5.23
CA PRO A 276 33.78 -9.09 -4.54
C PRO A 276 35.29 -9.37 -4.58
N ALA A 277 35.87 -9.67 -3.42
CA ALA A 277 37.29 -10.03 -3.33
C ALA A 277 37.58 -11.18 -4.32
N PRO A 278 38.70 -11.12 -5.09
CA PRO A 278 39.04 -12.17 -6.04
C PRO A 278 39.12 -13.51 -5.30
N ALA A 279 38.36 -14.50 -5.78
CA ALA A 279 38.40 -15.86 -5.26
C ALA A 279 39.85 -16.33 -5.22
N LYS A 280 40.34 -16.67 -4.01
CA LYS A 280 41.69 -17.23 -3.86
C LYS A 280 41.72 -18.51 -4.71
N ALA A 281 42.56 -18.48 -5.76
CA ALA A 281 42.86 -19.66 -6.53
C ALA A 281 43.44 -20.72 -5.58
N GLN A 282 42.69 -21.82 -5.42
CA GLN A 282 43.22 -23.01 -4.73
C GLN A 282 44.37 -23.51 -5.57
N ALA A 283 45.60 -23.37 -5.05
CA ALA A 283 46.76 -24.02 -5.59
C ALA A 283 46.54 -25.52 -5.54
N LYS A 284 46.47 -26.19 -6.70
CA LYS A 284 46.64 -27.62 -6.85
C LYS A 284 48.07 -27.96 -6.44
N THR A 285 48.27 -28.51 -5.26
CA THR A 285 49.46 -29.26 -4.92
C THR A 285 49.24 -30.65 -5.48
N GLY A 286 49.90 -30.90 -6.64
CA GLY A 286 50.15 -32.26 -7.10
C GLY A 286 51.38 -32.77 -6.40
N GLY A 287 51.38 -34.06 -6.01
CA GLY A 287 52.43 -34.84 -5.47
C GLY A 287 51.90 -36.23 -5.20
#